data_2d6f27d94d810e84590abe6894355b11
#
_entry.id   2d6f27d94d810e84590abe6894355b11
#
_cell.length_a   1.000
_cell.length_b   1.000
_cell.length_c   1.000
_cell.angle_alpha   90.00
_cell.angle_beta   90.00
_cell.angle_gamma   90.00
#
_symmetry.space_group_name_H-M   'P 1'
#
loop_
_entity.id
_entity.type
_entity.pdbx_description
1 polymer ?
#
loop_
_entity_poly.entity_id
_entity_poly.type
_entity_poly.pdbx_seq_one_letter_code
_entity_poly.pdbx_strand_id
1 'polypeptide(L)'
;MDKKQQIWYRWKNELPKLKEEAVDILSRTYLEIGQKPSVEDIVTMANILVDDLANNTQFSTMTMEDVSRGFREGVRAGDEASVFLNVRTWNIWLRKE
;
A
#
# COMPACT_ATOMS: atom_id res chain seq x y z
N MET A 1 17.67 -10.90 1.96
CA MET A 1 16.48 -10.64 1.15
C MET A 1 16.90 -10.28 -0.27
N ASP A 2 16.19 -10.82 -1.25
CA ASP A 2 16.47 -10.56 -2.65
C ASP A 2 16.12 -9.11 -2.99
N LYS A 3 17.10 -8.34 -3.49
CA LYS A 3 16.90 -6.94 -3.87
C LYS A 3 15.81 -6.78 -4.92
N LYS A 4 15.58 -7.79 -5.75
CA LYS A 4 14.56 -7.76 -6.80
C LYS A 4 13.14 -7.74 -6.25
N GLN A 5 12.96 -8.07 -4.97
CA GLN A 5 11.67 -8.00 -4.30
C GLN A 5 11.42 -6.62 -3.70
N GLN A 6 12.45 -5.81 -3.54
CA GLN A 6 12.31 -4.49 -2.91
C GLN A 6 11.61 -3.50 -3.83
N ILE A 7 10.83 -2.62 -3.22
CA ILE A 7 9.98 -1.67 -3.96
C ILE A 7 10.79 -0.77 -4.88
N TRP A 8 11.93 -0.25 -4.44
CA TRP A 8 12.74 0.63 -5.28
C TRP A 8 13.19 -0.04 -6.58
N TYR A 9 13.55 -1.34 -6.51
CA TYR A 9 13.95 -2.11 -7.67
C TYR A 9 12.77 -2.35 -8.60
N ARG A 10 11.64 -2.74 -8.03
CA ARG A 10 10.42 -3.03 -8.78
C ARG A 10 9.85 -1.77 -9.44
N TRP A 11 9.98 -0.63 -8.75
CA TRP A 11 9.54 0.65 -9.30
C TRP A 11 10.31 1.00 -10.57
N LYS A 12 11.60 0.69 -10.61
CA LYS A 12 12.43 0.96 -11.78
C LYS A 12 12.23 -0.05 -12.90
N ASN A 13 11.94 -1.29 -12.58
CA ASN A 13 11.99 -2.39 -13.54
C ASN A 13 10.65 -3.06 -13.82
N GLU A 14 9.68 -2.95 -12.91
CA GLU A 14 8.39 -3.64 -13.01
C GLU A 14 7.24 -2.74 -12.59
N LEU A 15 7.30 -1.47 -12.97
CA LEU A 15 6.31 -0.50 -12.50
C LEU A 15 4.85 -0.88 -12.79
N PRO A 16 4.49 -1.35 -14.01
CA PRO A 16 3.11 -1.73 -14.27
C PRO A 16 2.61 -2.83 -13.34
N LYS A 17 3.43 -3.84 -13.10
CA LYS A 17 3.08 -4.94 -12.21
C LYS A 17 2.98 -4.48 -10.76
N LEU A 18 3.88 -3.59 -10.35
CA LEU A 18 3.86 -3.01 -9.02
C LEU A 18 2.57 -2.24 -8.78
N LYS A 19 2.12 -1.46 -9.76
CA LYS A 19 0.86 -0.72 -9.68
C LYS A 19 -0.35 -1.65 -9.59
N GLU A 20 -0.34 -2.76 -10.34
CA GLU A 20 -1.39 -3.77 -10.26
C GLU A 20 -1.51 -4.34 -8.85
N GLU A 21 -0.37 -4.67 -8.25
CA GLU A 21 -0.37 -5.20 -6.88
C GLU A 21 -0.87 -4.16 -5.88
N ALA A 22 -0.52 -2.89 -6.09
CA ALA A 22 -1.02 -1.81 -5.25
C ALA A 22 -2.53 -1.67 -5.36
N VAL A 23 -3.09 -1.77 -6.57
CA VAL A 23 -4.54 -1.77 -6.78
C VAL A 23 -5.20 -2.91 -6.00
N ASP A 24 -4.61 -4.10 -6.05
CA ASP A 24 -5.16 -5.26 -5.35
C ASP A 24 -5.16 -5.06 -3.84
N ILE A 25 -4.06 -4.53 -3.28
CA ILE A 25 -3.96 -4.26 -1.85
C ILE A 25 -5.01 -3.23 -1.43
N LEU A 26 -5.10 -2.14 -2.17
CA LEU A 26 -6.05 -1.07 -1.85
C LEU A 26 -7.49 -1.56 -1.98
N SER A 27 -7.81 -2.31 -3.03
CA SER A 27 -9.16 -2.83 -3.25
C SER A 27 -9.60 -3.73 -2.09
N ARG A 28 -8.72 -4.63 -1.66
CA ARG A 28 -9.02 -5.51 -0.53
C ARG A 28 -9.21 -4.69 0.75
N THR A 29 -8.32 -3.73 0.98
CA THR A 29 -8.38 -2.90 2.19
C THR A 29 -9.67 -2.12 2.26
N TYR A 30 -10.09 -1.51 1.14
CA TYR A 30 -11.36 -0.79 1.09
C TYR A 30 -12.54 -1.70 1.42
N LEU A 31 -12.54 -2.92 0.89
CA LEU A 31 -13.58 -3.89 1.22
C LEU A 31 -13.59 -4.22 2.71
N GLU A 32 -12.42 -4.39 3.29
CA GLU A 32 -12.30 -4.76 4.70
C GLU A 32 -12.79 -3.66 5.64
N ILE A 33 -12.63 -2.40 5.24
CA ILE A 33 -13.12 -1.28 6.06
C ILE A 33 -14.52 -0.82 5.65
N GLY A 34 -15.15 -1.52 4.71
CA GLY A 34 -16.53 -1.26 4.33
C GLY A 34 -16.74 -0.05 3.44
N GLN A 35 -15.72 0.37 2.71
CA GLN A 35 -15.81 1.49 1.78
C GLN A 35 -15.79 1.00 0.33
N LYS A 36 -16.47 1.74 -0.55
CA LYS A 36 -16.58 1.37 -1.96
C LYS A 36 -16.20 2.55 -2.85
N PRO A 37 -14.91 2.83 -3.02
CA PRO A 37 -14.47 3.90 -3.91
C PRO A 37 -14.69 3.48 -5.37
N SER A 38 -14.65 4.44 -6.28
CA SER A 38 -14.69 4.16 -7.70
C SER A 38 -13.38 3.50 -8.13
N VAL A 39 -13.41 2.83 -9.28
CA VAL A 39 -12.19 2.23 -9.86
C VAL A 39 -11.15 3.33 -10.12
N GLU A 40 -11.59 4.49 -10.58
CA GLU A 40 -10.69 5.61 -10.84
C GLU A 40 -9.99 6.08 -9.56
N ASP A 41 -10.72 6.13 -8.47
CA ASP A 41 -10.14 6.53 -7.17
C ASP A 41 -9.12 5.52 -6.71
N ILE A 42 -9.40 4.23 -6.86
CA ILE A 42 -8.46 3.17 -6.48
C ILE A 42 -7.17 3.28 -7.31
N VAL A 43 -7.29 3.48 -8.62
CA VAL A 43 -6.14 3.61 -9.51
C VAL A 43 -5.31 4.84 -9.12
N THR A 44 -5.97 5.97 -8.85
CA THR A 44 -5.30 7.18 -8.42
C THR A 44 -4.54 6.95 -7.11
N MET A 45 -5.20 6.32 -6.14
CA MET A 45 -4.57 6.01 -4.85
C MET A 45 -3.41 5.03 -5.01
N ALA A 46 -3.53 4.07 -5.91
CA ALA A 46 -2.45 3.13 -6.18
C ALA A 46 -1.22 3.84 -6.73
N ASN A 47 -1.40 4.78 -7.63
CA ASN A 47 -0.30 5.58 -8.16
C ASN A 47 0.38 6.38 -7.05
N ILE A 48 -0.40 7.00 -6.19
CA ILE A 48 0.13 7.76 -5.06
C ILE A 48 0.89 6.83 -4.11
N LEU A 49 0.33 5.68 -3.80
CA LEU A 49 0.97 4.71 -2.91
C LEU A 49 2.31 4.25 -3.45
N VAL A 50 2.36 3.87 -4.71
CA VAL A 50 3.60 3.37 -5.33
C VAL A 50 4.68 4.46 -5.33
N ASP A 51 4.31 5.68 -5.68
CA ASP A 51 5.26 6.80 -5.67
C ASP A 51 5.75 7.11 -4.27
N ASP A 52 4.84 7.11 -3.30
CA ASP A 52 5.18 7.36 -1.90
C ASP A 52 6.15 6.31 -1.36
N LEU A 53 5.88 5.04 -1.65
CA LEU A 53 6.73 3.95 -1.20
C LEU A 53 8.12 4.01 -1.84
N ALA A 54 8.19 4.25 -3.13
CA ALA A 54 9.45 4.27 -3.87
C ALA A 54 10.34 5.44 -3.48
N ASN A 55 9.73 6.58 -3.17
CA ASN A 55 10.48 7.80 -2.88
C ASN A 55 10.74 8.03 -1.40
N ASN A 56 10.25 7.14 -0.54
CA ASN A 56 10.47 7.22 0.89
C ASN A 56 11.57 6.22 1.27
N THR A 57 12.70 6.71 1.75
CA THR A 57 13.83 5.84 2.10
C THR A 57 13.48 4.81 3.16
N GLN A 58 12.49 5.09 3.99
CA GLN A 58 12.03 4.16 5.01
C GLN A 58 11.27 2.97 4.40
N PHE A 59 10.56 3.19 3.29
CA PHE A 59 9.71 2.16 2.69
C PHE A 59 10.28 1.53 1.42
N SER A 60 11.24 2.18 0.77
CA SER A 60 11.73 1.73 -0.54
C SER A 60 12.41 0.36 -0.50
N THR A 61 12.92 -0.04 0.65
CA THR A 61 13.55 -1.36 0.83
C THR A 61 12.59 -2.44 1.30
N MET A 62 11.32 -2.08 1.54
CA MET A 62 10.28 -3.06 1.86
C MET A 62 9.86 -3.83 0.61
N THR A 63 9.18 -4.94 0.82
CA THR A 63 8.55 -5.68 -0.27
C THR A 63 7.06 -5.38 -0.30
N MET A 64 6.39 -5.67 -1.42
CA MET A 64 4.93 -5.53 -1.48
C MET A 64 4.22 -6.49 -0.53
N GLU A 65 4.85 -7.60 -0.20
CA GLU A 65 4.33 -8.51 0.83
C GLU A 65 4.31 -7.83 2.19
N ASP A 66 5.38 -7.08 2.52
CA ASP A 66 5.42 -6.29 3.75
C ASP A 66 4.33 -5.24 3.77
N VAL A 67 4.10 -4.56 2.65
CA VAL A 67 3.05 -3.55 2.51
C VAL A 67 1.68 -4.18 2.72
N SER A 68 1.43 -5.31 2.08
CA SER A 68 0.16 -6.04 2.21
C SER A 68 -0.10 -6.42 3.66
N ARG A 69 0.93 -6.89 4.35
CA ARG A 69 0.82 -7.27 5.77
C ARG A 69 0.54 -6.05 6.64
N GLY A 70 1.24 -4.95 6.37
CA GLY A 70 1.03 -3.71 7.13
C GLY A 70 -0.39 -3.18 7.01
N PHE A 71 -0.96 -3.22 5.81
CA PHE A 71 -2.34 -2.81 5.59
C PHE A 71 -3.31 -3.73 6.32
N ARG A 72 -3.09 -5.04 6.22
CA ARG A 72 -3.95 -6.03 6.86
C ARG A 72 -3.92 -5.89 8.38
N GLU A 73 -2.74 -5.74 8.95
CA GLU A 73 -2.59 -5.57 10.39
C GLU A 73 -3.15 -4.23 10.86
N GLY A 74 -2.99 -3.18 10.04
CA GLY A 74 -3.54 -1.88 10.33
C GLY A 74 -5.06 -1.90 10.43
N VAL A 75 -5.72 -2.58 9.51
CA VAL A 75 -7.17 -2.72 9.53
C VAL A 75 -7.62 -3.46 10.79
N ARG A 76 -6.93 -4.55 11.13
CA ARG A 76 -7.29 -5.36 12.28
C ARG A 76 -7.02 -4.68 13.62
N ALA A 77 -5.96 -3.88 13.68
CA ALA A 77 -5.60 -3.15 14.89
C ALA A 77 -6.44 -1.88 15.07
N GLY A 78 -7.08 -1.44 14.00
CA GLY A 78 -7.96 -0.26 14.05
C GLY A 78 -9.18 -0.55 14.89
N ASP A 79 -9.29 0.12 16.02
CA ASP A 79 -10.40 -0.02 16.94
C ASP A 79 -11.46 1.05 16.70
N GLU A 80 -11.26 1.88 15.70
CA GLU A 80 -12.18 2.95 15.39
C GLU A 80 -13.07 2.58 14.20
N ALA A 81 -14.34 2.80 14.35
CA ALA A 81 -15.31 2.53 13.29
C ALA A 81 -15.13 3.45 12.08
N SER A 82 -14.35 4.51 12.22
CA SER A 82 -14.22 5.54 11.20
C SER A 82 -12.81 5.61 10.61
N VAL A 83 -12.24 4.47 10.30
CA VAL A 83 -10.93 4.43 9.65
C VAL A 83 -11.09 4.80 8.18
N PHE A 84 -10.33 5.79 7.75
CA PHE A 84 -10.28 6.17 6.34
C PHE A 84 -8.92 5.80 5.77
N LEU A 85 -8.93 5.20 4.59
CA LEU A 85 -7.70 4.84 3.90
C LEU A 85 -7.19 6.06 3.15
N ASN A 86 -6.05 6.58 3.59
CA ASN A 86 -5.38 7.70 2.95
C ASN A 86 -3.88 7.63 3.23
N VAL A 87 -3.13 8.57 2.67
CA VAL A 87 -1.66 8.59 2.79
C VAL A 87 -1.21 8.58 4.24
N ARG A 88 -1.87 9.37 5.08
CA ARG A 88 -1.53 9.46 6.51
C ARG A 88 -1.72 8.12 7.20
N THR A 89 -2.84 7.46 6.92
CA THR A 89 -3.18 6.19 7.55
C THR A 89 -2.18 5.11 7.16
N TRP A 90 -1.89 4.95 5.87
CA TRP A 90 -0.95 3.89 5.49
C TRP A 90 0.46 4.17 5.94
N ASN A 91 0.87 5.43 6.06
CA ASN A 91 2.18 5.76 6.61
C ASN A 91 2.30 5.27 8.06
N ILE A 92 1.25 5.46 8.85
CA ILE A 92 1.22 4.98 10.24
C ILE A 92 1.34 3.46 10.27
N TRP A 93 0.53 2.79 9.44
CA TRP A 93 0.54 1.32 9.39
C TRP A 93 1.89 0.75 8.96
N LEU A 94 2.49 1.33 7.92
CA LEU A 94 3.73 0.80 7.37
C LEU A 94 4.94 1.06 8.25
N ARG A 95 4.92 2.11 9.06
CA ARG A 95 6.00 2.37 10.00
C ARG A 95 6.11 1.32 11.09
N LYS A 96 5.06 0.56 11.31
CA LYS A 96 5.05 -0.52 12.30
C LYS A 96 5.62 -1.84 11.75
N GLU A 97 5.83 -1.94 10.45
CA GLU A 97 6.40 -3.14 9.81
C GLU A 97 7.95 -3.11 9.71
#